data_75eac5010ed3c4db3f4cb9686bcdf163
#
_entry.id   75eac5010ed3c4db3f4cb9686bcdf163
#
_cell.length_a   1.000
_cell.length_b   1.000
_cell.length_c   1.000
_cell.angle_alpha   90.00
_cell.angle_beta   90.00
_cell.angle_gamma   90.00
#
_symmetry.space_group_name_H-M   'P 1'
#
loop_
_entity.id
_entity.type
_entity.pdbx_description
1 polymer ?
#
loop_
_entity_poly.entity_id
_entity_poly.type
_entity_poly.pdbx_seq_one_letter_code
_entity_poly.pdbx_strand_id
1 'polypeptide(L)'
;MRFSKTPFCCLFILFSAMVLFPLLSGCGADRAAQKKKAGTLANLGNAMAAEGNTRGGLQKLLEAAKLDPDNEDIYQQTALVFRSLGDYQLSLKYFRKALELKPQFPEATNNMGTVYLLMGDWNNAIKCFREAAEDIKYETPQYAYNNMGLAYFKMGETQKALQNFETALRLSRSYAVVYLNLARLYEKKGDFKEAEANYREAILYRPKDPAGHMGMAKLLIKQGKTEEAKESLIKIIKDDPRGLEGREARKLLAALQS
;
A
#
# COMPACT_ATOMS: atom_id res chain seq x y z
N MET A 1 -53.29 13.88 -73.34
CA MET A 1 -53.48 14.41 -71.98
C MET A 1 -52.63 13.63 -71.04
N ARG A 2 -51.55 14.29 -70.52
CA ARG A 2 -50.58 13.71 -69.57
C ARG A 2 -50.86 14.23 -68.18
N PHE A 3 -51.19 13.32 -67.26
CA PHE A 3 -51.25 13.65 -65.84
C PHE A 3 -49.92 13.36 -65.18
N SER A 4 -49.35 14.38 -64.57
CA SER A 4 -48.09 14.30 -63.81
C SER A 4 -48.42 13.73 -62.40
N LYS A 5 -47.65 12.74 -61.99
CA LYS A 5 -47.65 12.24 -60.59
C LYS A 5 -46.57 12.98 -59.78
N THR A 6 -46.95 13.71 -58.79
CA THR A 6 -46.07 14.29 -57.77
C THR A 6 -45.78 13.27 -56.69
N PRO A 7 -44.53 13.19 -56.16
CA PRO A 7 -44.22 12.25 -55.08
C PRO A 7 -44.48 12.87 -53.71
N PHE A 8 -45.42 12.27 -52.99
CA PHE A 8 -45.70 12.55 -51.57
C PHE A 8 -44.96 11.50 -50.73
N CYS A 9 -43.67 11.64 -50.53
CA CYS A 9 -42.94 10.66 -49.72
C CYS A 9 -41.63 11.18 -49.11
N CYS A 10 -41.58 12.40 -48.56
CA CYS A 10 -40.37 12.89 -47.89
C CYS A 10 -40.59 13.66 -46.58
N LEU A 11 -41.80 13.62 -45.98
CA LEU A 11 -42.06 14.44 -44.79
C LEU A 11 -42.18 13.64 -43.47
N PHE A 12 -42.06 12.31 -43.48
CA PHE A 12 -42.22 11.49 -42.28
C PHE A 12 -40.93 11.00 -41.62
N ILE A 13 -39.75 11.23 -42.22
CA ILE A 13 -38.45 10.71 -41.66
C ILE A 13 -37.75 11.73 -40.78
N LEU A 14 -38.09 13.02 -40.83
CA LEU A 14 -37.41 14.04 -40.01
C LEU A 14 -37.99 14.23 -38.60
N PHE A 15 -39.16 13.66 -38.29
CA PHE A 15 -39.77 13.81 -36.94
C PHE A 15 -39.33 12.68 -35.96
N SER A 16 -38.79 11.58 -36.43
CA SER A 16 -38.38 10.44 -35.60
C SER A 16 -36.97 10.62 -35.01
N ALA A 17 -36.10 11.45 -35.61
CA ALA A 17 -34.74 11.67 -35.12
C ALA A 17 -34.63 12.68 -33.97
N MET A 18 -35.66 13.51 -33.76
CA MET A 18 -35.62 14.62 -32.79
C MET A 18 -36.10 14.25 -31.39
N VAL A 19 -36.73 13.07 -31.21
CA VAL A 19 -37.29 12.62 -29.91
C VAL A 19 -36.32 11.67 -29.17
N LEU A 20 -35.31 11.07 -29.85
CA LEU A 20 -34.35 10.17 -29.21
C LEU A 20 -33.11 10.87 -28.63
N PHE A 21 -32.85 12.12 -28.95
CA PHE A 21 -31.65 12.85 -28.50
C PHE A 21 -31.68 13.29 -27.02
N PRO A 22 -32.83 13.65 -26.39
CA PRO A 22 -32.81 14.02 -24.97
C PRO A 22 -32.72 12.84 -24.00
N LEU A 23 -33.06 11.61 -24.42
CA LEU A 23 -33.00 10.45 -23.53
C LEU A 23 -31.54 9.94 -23.31
N LEU A 24 -30.64 10.15 -24.27
CA LEU A 24 -29.21 9.78 -24.15
C LEU A 24 -28.42 10.80 -23.30
N SER A 25 -28.83 12.07 -23.29
CA SER A 25 -28.18 13.12 -22.51
C SER A 25 -28.46 13.02 -21.01
N GLY A 26 -29.64 12.57 -20.60
CA GLY A 26 -30.01 12.38 -19.20
C GLY A 26 -29.23 11.24 -18.54
N CYS A 27 -29.10 10.12 -19.23
CA CYS A 27 -28.41 8.93 -18.71
C CYS A 27 -26.91 9.18 -18.47
N GLY A 28 -26.26 10.00 -19.31
CA GLY A 28 -24.86 10.37 -19.17
C GLY A 28 -24.60 11.30 -17.98
N ALA A 29 -25.49 12.27 -17.75
CA ALA A 29 -25.37 13.21 -16.64
C ALA A 29 -25.59 12.51 -15.29
N ASP A 30 -26.56 11.60 -15.21
CA ASP A 30 -26.81 10.79 -14.01
C ASP A 30 -25.61 9.87 -13.68
N ARG A 31 -25.02 9.24 -14.68
CA ARG A 31 -23.82 8.40 -14.50
C ARG A 31 -22.62 9.21 -14.02
N ALA A 32 -22.40 10.41 -14.57
CA ALA A 32 -21.33 11.30 -14.13
C ALA A 32 -21.54 11.75 -12.67
N ALA A 33 -22.78 12.08 -12.28
CA ALA A 33 -23.13 12.43 -10.91
C ALA A 33 -22.91 11.26 -9.94
N GLN A 34 -23.26 10.02 -10.34
CA GLN A 34 -23.02 8.80 -9.57
C GLN A 34 -21.53 8.55 -9.38
N LYS A 35 -20.70 8.67 -10.42
CA LYS A 35 -19.23 8.53 -10.33
C LYS A 35 -18.62 9.58 -9.40
N LYS A 36 -19.04 10.83 -9.51
CA LYS A 36 -18.60 11.89 -8.60
C LYS A 36 -18.94 11.58 -7.14
N LYS A 37 -20.18 11.11 -6.89
CA LYS A 37 -20.63 10.68 -5.55
C LYS A 37 -19.81 9.49 -5.05
N ALA A 38 -19.52 8.51 -5.90
CA ALA A 38 -18.68 7.36 -5.58
C ALA A 38 -17.27 7.81 -5.14
N GLY A 39 -16.62 8.69 -5.90
CA GLY A 39 -15.32 9.25 -5.53
C GLY A 39 -15.34 9.98 -4.18
N THR A 40 -16.38 10.78 -3.91
CA THR A 40 -16.54 11.45 -2.61
C THR A 40 -16.68 10.44 -1.46
N LEU A 41 -17.48 9.39 -1.64
CA LEU A 41 -17.66 8.33 -0.66
C LEU A 41 -16.37 7.52 -0.44
N ALA A 42 -15.62 7.25 -1.50
CA ALA A 42 -14.34 6.56 -1.40
C ALA A 42 -13.31 7.38 -0.61
N ASN A 43 -13.20 8.67 -0.89
CA ASN A 43 -12.33 9.58 -0.14
C ASN A 43 -12.73 9.65 1.35
N LEU A 44 -14.03 9.78 1.64
CA LEU A 44 -14.54 9.74 3.01
C LEU A 44 -14.22 8.42 3.68
N GLY A 45 -14.43 7.29 2.98
CA GLY A 45 -14.13 5.95 3.49
C GLY A 45 -12.66 5.78 3.87
N ASN A 46 -11.75 6.28 3.02
CA ASN A 46 -10.31 6.26 3.30
C ASN A 46 -9.94 7.14 4.50
N ALA A 47 -10.48 8.35 4.58
CA ALA A 47 -10.24 9.24 5.70
C ALA A 47 -10.71 8.61 7.02
N MET A 48 -11.92 8.06 7.06
CA MET A 48 -12.45 7.36 8.25
C MET A 48 -11.57 6.17 8.64
N ALA A 49 -11.09 5.39 7.69
CA ALA A 49 -10.22 4.25 7.96
C ALA A 49 -8.86 4.71 8.51
N ALA A 50 -8.29 5.79 8.00
CA ALA A 50 -7.04 6.38 8.47
C ALA A 50 -7.16 6.94 9.90
N GLU A 51 -8.32 7.47 10.27
CA GLU A 51 -8.65 7.95 11.63
C GLU A 51 -8.99 6.82 12.62
N GLY A 52 -8.91 5.55 12.19
CA GLY A 52 -9.19 4.39 13.02
C GLY A 52 -10.65 3.89 12.97
N ASN A 53 -11.56 4.62 12.34
CA ASN A 53 -12.92 4.15 12.08
C ASN A 53 -12.98 3.24 10.84
N THR A 54 -12.23 2.14 10.92
CA THR A 54 -12.02 1.22 9.78
C THR A 54 -13.31 0.59 9.28
N ARG A 55 -14.25 0.24 10.18
CA ARG A 55 -15.56 -0.34 9.78
C ARG A 55 -16.46 0.66 9.07
N GLY A 56 -16.53 1.90 9.58
CA GLY A 56 -17.28 2.98 8.92
C GLY A 56 -16.68 3.31 7.57
N GLY A 57 -15.35 3.38 7.47
CA GLY A 57 -14.62 3.56 6.23
C GLY A 57 -14.93 2.48 5.19
N LEU A 58 -14.92 1.21 5.61
CA LEU A 58 -15.27 0.07 4.74
C LEU A 58 -16.70 0.18 4.21
N GLN A 59 -17.66 0.58 5.06
CA GLN A 59 -19.05 0.77 4.61
C GLN A 59 -19.13 1.82 3.50
N LYS A 60 -18.43 2.94 3.62
CA LYS A 60 -18.41 4.00 2.60
C LYS A 60 -17.76 3.54 1.29
N LEU A 61 -16.68 2.77 1.37
CA LEU A 61 -16.05 2.19 0.19
C LEU A 61 -16.96 1.19 -0.53
N LEU A 62 -17.70 0.35 0.20
CA LEU A 62 -18.67 -0.57 -0.39
C LEU A 62 -19.89 0.16 -1.01
N GLU A 63 -20.33 1.29 -0.43
CA GLU A 63 -21.33 2.18 -1.04
C GLU A 63 -20.77 2.79 -2.33
N ALA A 64 -19.52 3.25 -2.34
CA ALA A 64 -18.85 3.79 -3.51
C ALA A 64 -18.76 2.76 -4.65
N ALA A 65 -18.36 1.53 -4.35
CA ALA A 65 -18.27 0.43 -5.32
C ALA A 65 -19.63 0.08 -5.98
N LYS A 66 -20.75 0.27 -5.27
CA LYS A 66 -22.08 0.08 -5.85
C LYS A 66 -22.45 1.18 -6.84
N LEU A 67 -21.98 2.42 -6.61
CA LEU A 67 -22.27 3.57 -7.48
C LEU A 67 -21.35 3.63 -8.70
N ASP A 68 -20.10 3.17 -8.57
CA ASP A 68 -19.13 3.10 -9.67
C ASP A 68 -18.42 1.73 -9.66
N PRO A 69 -19.10 0.68 -10.19
CA PRO A 69 -18.59 -0.69 -10.16
C PRO A 69 -17.43 -0.94 -11.13
N ASP A 70 -17.13 0.00 -12.00
CA ASP A 70 -16.05 -0.08 -12.98
C ASP A 70 -14.77 0.66 -12.52
N ASN A 71 -14.71 1.11 -11.26
CA ASN A 71 -13.60 1.89 -10.73
C ASN A 71 -12.63 1.00 -9.95
N GLU A 72 -11.50 0.70 -10.55
CA GLU A 72 -10.46 -0.16 -9.99
C GLU A 72 -9.86 0.38 -8.69
N ASP A 73 -9.76 1.71 -8.55
CA ASP A 73 -9.18 2.33 -7.36
C ASP A 73 -10.05 2.10 -6.11
N ILE A 74 -11.38 2.13 -6.26
CA ILE A 74 -12.31 1.84 -5.15
C ILE A 74 -12.12 0.40 -4.64
N TYR A 75 -11.92 -0.55 -5.54
CA TYR A 75 -11.67 -1.95 -5.16
C TYR A 75 -10.31 -2.12 -4.51
N GLN A 76 -9.26 -1.46 -5.01
CA GLN A 76 -7.95 -1.45 -4.36
C GLN A 76 -8.04 -0.88 -2.95
N GLN A 77 -8.69 0.27 -2.77
CA GLN A 77 -8.87 0.90 -1.46
C GLN A 77 -9.66 0.00 -0.50
N THR A 78 -10.73 -0.63 -0.99
CA THR A 78 -11.50 -1.60 -0.21
C THR A 78 -10.63 -2.79 0.23
N ALA A 79 -9.78 -3.30 -0.67
CA ALA A 79 -8.84 -4.36 -0.36
C ALA A 79 -7.83 -3.98 0.73
N LEU A 80 -7.31 -2.75 0.70
CA LEU A 80 -6.40 -2.23 1.72
C LEU A 80 -7.07 -2.16 3.10
N VAL A 81 -8.34 -1.77 3.15
CA VAL A 81 -9.10 -1.74 4.41
C VAL A 81 -9.34 -3.15 4.94
N PHE A 82 -9.71 -4.13 4.10
CA PHE A 82 -9.80 -5.54 4.53
C PHE A 82 -8.47 -6.08 5.04
N ARG A 83 -7.34 -5.71 4.39
CA ARG A 83 -6.00 -6.06 4.88
C ARG A 83 -5.76 -5.53 6.29
N SER A 84 -6.11 -4.27 6.56
CA SER A 84 -5.94 -3.66 7.89
C SER A 84 -6.82 -4.29 8.96
N LEU A 85 -7.96 -4.85 8.58
CA LEU A 85 -8.85 -5.64 9.44
C LEU A 85 -8.35 -7.08 9.67
N GLY A 86 -7.30 -7.52 8.96
CA GLY A 86 -6.79 -8.90 9.01
C GLY A 86 -7.61 -9.88 8.16
N ASP A 87 -8.62 -9.41 7.44
CA ASP A 87 -9.41 -10.26 6.53
C ASP A 87 -8.69 -10.39 5.18
N TYR A 88 -7.64 -11.20 5.17
CA TYR A 88 -6.78 -11.37 4.01
C TYR A 88 -7.50 -12.01 2.82
N GLN A 89 -8.47 -12.89 3.04
CA GLN A 89 -9.21 -13.53 1.95
C GLN A 89 -10.09 -12.53 1.19
N LEU A 90 -10.82 -11.69 1.92
CA LEU A 90 -11.58 -10.60 1.30
C LEU A 90 -10.65 -9.56 0.64
N SER A 91 -9.53 -9.21 1.30
CA SER A 91 -8.52 -8.34 0.70
C SER A 91 -8.06 -8.87 -0.67
N LEU A 92 -7.67 -10.14 -0.78
CA LEU A 92 -7.28 -10.77 -2.05
C LEU A 92 -8.42 -10.75 -3.08
N LYS A 93 -9.67 -11.01 -2.65
CA LYS A 93 -10.83 -10.95 -3.53
C LYS A 93 -10.99 -9.57 -4.16
N TYR A 94 -10.86 -8.51 -3.37
CA TYR A 94 -11.02 -7.14 -3.84
C TYR A 94 -9.84 -6.66 -4.68
N PHE A 95 -8.59 -7.08 -4.36
CA PHE A 95 -7.45 -6.84 -5.25
C PHE A 95 -7.61 -7.52 -6.61
N ARG A 96 -8.06 -8.79 -6.65
CA ARG A 96 -8.35 -9.47 -7.93
C ARG A 96 -9.39 -8.70 -8.72
N LYS A 97 -10.43 -8.18 -8.07
CA LYS A 97 -11.45 -7.37 -8.75
C LYS A 97 -10.87 -6.07 -9.34
N ALA A 98 -9.98 -5.40 -8.63
CA ALA A 98 -9.26 -4.24 -9.16
C ALA A 98 -8.42 -4.61 -10.39
N LEU A 99 -7.71 -5.74 -10.35
CA LEU A 99 -6.87 -6.24 -11.45
C LEU A 99 -7.67 -6.80 -12.64
N GLU A 100 -8.91 -7.29 -12.43
CA GLU A 100 -9.84 -7.62 -13.52
C GLU A 100 -10.22 -6.37 -14.31
N LEU A 101 -10.44 -5.24 -13.63
CA LEU A 101 -10.79 -3.98 -14.27
C LEU A 101 -9.57 -3.29 -14.91
N LYS A 102 -8.41 -3.40 -14.27
CA LYS A 102 -7.15 -2.81 -14.73
C LYS A 102 -6.02 -3.83 -14.58
N PRO A 103 -5.77 -4.67 -15.61
CA PRO A 103 -4.74 -5.72 -15.54
C PRO A 103 -3.33 -5.18 -15.28
N GLN A 104 -2.97 -4.02 -15.82
CA GLN A 104 -1.71 -3.32 -15.56
C GLN A 104 -1.89 -2.30 -14.43
N PHE A 105 -1.88 -2.79 -13.19
CA PHE A 105 -2.03 -1.99 -11.98
C PHE A 105 -0.98 -2.42 -10.95
N PRO A 106 0.30 -2.02 -11.14
CA PRO A 106 1.43 -2.51 -10.35
C PRO A 106 1.30 -2.19 -8.86
N GLU A 107 0.67 -1.06 -8.48
CA GLU A 107 0.40 -0.74 -7.07
C GLU A 107 -0.53 -1.78 -6.43
N ALA A 108 -1.60 -2.16 -7.12
CA ALA A 108 -2.52 -3.19 -6.64
C ALA A 108 -1.83 -4.56 -6.56
N THR A 109 -1.02 -4.89 -7.57
CA THR A 109 -0.24 -6.13 -7.63
C THR A 109 0.76 -6.20 -6.47
N ASN A 110 1.54 -5.13 -6.22
CA ASN A 110 2.44 -5.05 -5.06
C ASN A 110 1.69 -5.16 -3.73
N ASN A 111 0.55 -4.49 -3.59
CA ASN A 111 -0.26 -4.56 -2.38
C ASN A 111 -0.87 -5.96 -2.16
N MET A 112 -1.30 -6.65 -3.23
CA MET A 112 -1.74 -8.04 -3.18
C MET A 112 -0.60 -8.96 -2.72
N GLY A 113 0.62 -8.74 -3.22
CA GLY A 113 1.83 -9.42 -2.75
C GLY A 113 2.07 -9.23 -1.24
N THR A 114 1.81 -8.03 -0.72
CA THR A 114 1.91 -7.76 0.73
C THR A 114 0.88 -8.59 1.52
N VAL A 115 -0.32 -8.81 0.99
CA VAL A 115 -1.31 -9.69 1.64
C VAL A 115 -0.81 -11.14 1.69
N TYR A 116 -0.27 -11.66 0.59
CA TYR A 116 0.34 -12.99 0.57
C TYR A 116 1.50 -13.12 1.56
N LEU A 117 2.35 -12.07 1.66
CA LEU A 117 3.44 -12.02 2.63
C LEU A 117 2.92 -12.13 4.09
N LEU A 118 1.84 -11.41 4.42
CA LEU A 118 1.19 -11.46 5.74
C LEU A 118 0.57 -12.83 6.04
N MET A 119 0.10 -13.53 5.01
CA MET A 119 -0.43 -14.90 5.13
C MET A 119 0.69 -15.97 5.23
N GLY A 120 1.96 -15.61 5.04
CA GLY A 120 3.07 -16.55 4.99
C GLY A 120 3.20 -17.28 3.64
N ASP A 121 2.43 -16.89 2.62
CA ASP A 121 2.55 -17.42 1.26
C ASP A 121 3.62 -16.63 0.49
N TRP A 122 4.86 -16.90 0.86
CA TRP A 122 6.00 -16.13 0.34
C TRP A 122 6.20 -16.32 -1.16
N ASN A 123 5.86 -17.48 -1.71
CA ASN A 123 6.01 -17.74 -3.15
C ASN A 123 5.08 -16.87 -3.98
N ASN A 124 3.78 -16.79 -3.63
CA ASN A 124 2.84 -15.91 -4.30
C ASN A 124 3.15 -14.43 -4.04
N ALA A 125 3.65 -14.09 -2.85
CA ALA A 125 4.12 -12.74 -2.55
C ALA A 125 5.25 -12.31 -3.50
N ILE A 126 6.30 -13.12 -3.65
CA ILE A 126 7.44 -12.86 -4.55
C ILE A 126 6.98 -12.74 -5.99
N LYS A 127 6.04 -13.59 -6.44
CA LYS A 127 5.49 -13.50 -7.79
C LYS A 127 4.84 -12.14 -8.04
N CYS A 128 3.96 -11.71 -7.14
CA CYS A 128 3.29 -10.40 -7.25
C CYS A 128 4.30 -9.24 -7.21
N PHE A 129 5.27 -9.27 -6.28
CA PHE A 129 6.26 -8.20 -6.19
C PHE A 129 7.15 -8.10 -7.43
N ARG A 130 7.52 -9.24 -8.03
CA ARG A 130 8.29 -9.27 -9.27
C ARG A 130 7.49 -8.69 -10.42
N GLU A 131 6.25 -9.14 -10.59
CA GLU A 131 5.34 -8.63 -11.62
C GLU A 131 5.16 -7.11 -11.49
N ALA A 132 4.96 -6.60 -10.28
CA ALA A 132 4.89 -5.16 -10.05
C ALA A 132 6.21 -4.44 -10.36
N ALA A 133 7.36 -4.99 -9.94
CA ALA A 133 8.67 -4.36 -10.13
C ALA A 133 9.10 -4.29 -11.61
N GLU A 134 8.64 -5.24 -12.43
CA GLU A 134 8.93 -5.33 -13.88
C GLU A 134 8.00 -4.44 -14.72
N ASP A 135 6.90 -3.93 -14.15
CA ASP A 135 6.01 -3.00 -14.87
C ASP A 135 6.67 -1.61 -14.98
N ILE A 136 6.90 -1.17 -16.22
CA ILE A 136 7.54 0.12 -16.53
C ILE A 136 6.74 1.34 -16.00
N LYS A 137 5.45 1.17 -15.74
CA LYS A 137 4.57 2.22 -15.20
C LYS A 137 4.63 2.32 -13.68
N TYR A 138 5.31 1.38 -13.02
CA TYR A 138 5.41 1.41 -11.57
C TYR A 138 6.42 2.46 -11.13
N GLU A 139 5.92 3.59 -10.62
CA GLU A 139 6.75 4.73 -10.23
C GLU A 139 7.64 4.44 -9.00
N THR A 140 7.29 3.41 -8.22
CA THR A 140 7.96 3.11 -6.94
C THR A 140 8.43 1.66 -6.83
N PRO A 141 9.21 1.13 -7.81
CA PRO A 141 9.64 -0.26 -7.83
C PRO A 141 10.53 -0.65 -6.63
N GLN A 142 11.17 0.32 -5.97
CA GLN A 142 11.92 0.10 -4.73
C GLN A 142 11.09 -0.55 -3.63
N TYR A 143 9.76 -0.31 -3.59
CA TYR A 143 8.89 -0.95 -2.60
C TYR A 143 8.72 -2.44 -2.88
N ALA A 144 8.55 -2.82 -4.14
CA ALA A 144 8.44 -4.22 -4.53
C ALA A 144 9.74 -4.99 -4.27
N TYR A 145 10.91 -4.40 -4.60
CA TYR A 145 12.20 -5.02 -4.28
C TYR A 145 12.43 -5.15 -2.77
N ASN A 146 12.10 -4.14 -1.97
CA ASN A 146 12.14 -4.27 -0.51
C ASN A 146 11.26 -5.42 0.00
N ASN A 147 10.05 -5.53 -0.52
CA ASN A 147 9.09 -6.56 -0.12
C ASN A 147 9.53 -7.96 -0.57
N MET A 148 10.13 -8.10 -1.76
CA MET A 148 10.78 -9.35 -2.19
C MET A 148 11.94 -9.72 -1.25
N GLY A 149 12.79 -8.74 -0.89
CA GLY A 149 13.85 -8.92 0.08
C GLY A 149 13.31 -9.45 1.42
N LEU A 150 12.23 -8.86 1.91
CA LEU A 150 11.59 -9.30 3.15
C LEU A 150 11.01 -10.72 3.03
N ALA A 151 10.39 -11.08 1.91
CA ALA A 151 9.88 -12.43 1.66
C ALA A 151 11.01 -13.46 1.66
N TYR A 152 12.11 -13.21 0.94
CA TYR A 152 13.30 -14.07 0.94
C TYR A 152 13.95 -14.18 2.33
N PHE A 153 13.99 -13.08 3.08
CA PHE A 153 14.49 -13.09 4.46
C PHE A 153 13.66 -14.02 5.37
N LYS A 154 12.33 -13.99 5.24
CA LYS A 154 11.41 -14.89 5.96
C LYS A 154 11.60 -16.36 5.56
N MET A 155 11.92 -16.64 4.31
CA MET A 155 12.29 -17.99 3.82
C MET A 155 13.67 -18.45 4.27
N GLY A 156 14.51 -17.57 4.84
CA GLY A 156 15.89 -17.89 5.18
C GLY A 156 16.88 -17.76 3.99
N GLU A 157 16.41 -17.31 2.85
CA GLU A 157 17.18 -17.12 1.60
C GLU A 157 18.00 -15.80 1.68
N THR A 158 18.95 -15.76 2.62
CA THR A 158 19.67 -14.54 3.01
C THR A 158 20.32 -13.81 1.84
N GLN A 159 20.94 -14.56 0.90
CA GLN A 159 21.62 -13.94 -0.24
C GLN A 159 20.65 -13.24 -1.20
N LYS A 160 19.49 -13.88 -1.47
CA LYS A 160 18.45 -13.28 -2.30
C LYS A 160 17.82 -12.07 -1.62
N ALA A 161 17.62 -12.14 -0.29
CA ALA A 161 17.14 -11.01 0.48
C ALA A 161 18.08 -9.80 0.35
N LEU A 162 19.40 -10.01 0.53
CA LEU A 162 20.42 -8.96 0.40
C LEU A 162 20.37 -8.31 -0.99
N GLN A 163 20.40 -9.11 -2.06
CA GLN A 163 20.35 -8.62 -3.45
C GLN A 163 19.12 -7.73 -3.72
N ASN A 164 17.97 -8.12 -3.18
CA ASN A 164 16.73 -7.34 -3.37
C ASN A 164 16.75 -6.04 -2.55
N PHE A 165 17.25 -6.06 -1.31
CA PHE A 165 17.41 -4.84 -0.51
C PHE A 165 18.43 -3.88 -1.15
N GLU A 166 19.55 -4.36 -1.66
CA GLU A 166 20.52 -3.55 -2.39
C GLU A 166 19.90 -2.94 -3.66
N THR A 167 19.07 -3.71 -4.38
CA THR A 167 18.35 -3.18 -5.54
C THR A 167 17.38 -2.08 -5.14
N ALA A 168 16.63 -2.24 -4.06
CA ALA A 168 15.76 -1.20 -3.53
C ALA A 168 16.54 0.08 -3.17
N LEU A 169 17.74 -0.03 -2.59
CA LEU A 169 18.58 1.12 -2.26
C LEU A 169 19.24 1.76 -3.49
N ARG A 170 19.55 1.01 -4.56
CA ARG A 170 19.98 1.60 -5.83
C ARG A 170 18.90 2.49 -6.45
N LEU A 171 17.62 2.09 -6.30
CA LEU A 171 16.47 2.84 -6.80
C LEU A 171 16.12 4.03 -5.89
N SER A 172 16.27 3.88 -4.58
CA SER A 172 15.99 4.93 -3.60
C SER A 172 16.89 4.82 -2.38
N ARG A 173 18.00 5.56 -2.40
CA ARG A 173 19.00 5.55 -1.32
C ARG A 173 18.45 6.05 0.03
N SER A 174 17.43 6.91 0.00
CA SER A 174 16.81 7.46 1.21
C SER A 174 15.69 6.58 1.80
N TYR A 175 15.48 5.37 1.27
CA TYR A 175 14.42 4.48 1.73
C TYR A 175 14.80 3.80 3.05
N ALA A 176 14.59 4.49 4.17
CA ALA A 176 15.00 4.09 5.52
C ALA A 176 14.55 2.68 5.94
N VAL A 177 13.37 2.22 5.47
CA VAL A 177 12.85 0.88 5.82
C VAL A 177 13.76 -0.24 5.34
N VAL A 178 14.45 -0.06 4.21
CA VAL A 178 15.39 -1.05 3.68
C VAL A 178 16.58 -1.22 4.63
N TYR A 179 17.11 -0.13 5.17
CA TYR A 179 18.20 -0.18 6.15
C TYR A 179 17.76 -0.89 7.43
N LEU A 180 16.51 -0.70 7.90
CA LEU A 180 15.98 -1.48 9.03
C LEU A 180 15.93 -2.98 8.73
N ASN A 181 15.56 -3.34 7.52
CA ASN A 181 15.50 -4.75 7.11
C ASN A 181 16.90 -5.35 6.95
N LEU A 182 17.86 -4.59 6.39
CA LEU A 182 19.28 -4.99 6.33
C LEU A 182 19.88 -5.15 7.71
N ALA A 183 19.63 -4.21 8.63
CA ALA A 183 20.10 -4.33 10.01
C ALA A 183 19.62 -5.64 10.66
N ARG A 184 18.34 -5.96 10.55
CA ARG A 184 17.76 -7.22 11.06
C ARG A 184 18.37 -8.46 10.37
N LEU A 185 18.65 -8.38 9.07
CA LEU A 185 19.30 -9.45 8.33
C LEU A 185 20.71 -9.68 8.88
N TYR A 186 21.49 -8.63 9.08
CA TYR A 186 22.84 -8.71 9.62
C TYR A 186 22.85 -9.15 11.09
N GLU A 187 21.89 -8.72 11.91
CA GLU A 187 21.73 -9.25 13.27
C GLU A 187 21.49 -10.76 13.27
N LYS A 188 20.66 -11.27 12.37
CA LYS A 188 20.39 -12.71 12.24
C LYS A 188 21.65 -13.49 11.80
N LYS A 189 22.53 -12.87 11.01
CA LYS A 189 23.84 -13.43 10.63
C LYS A 189 24.87 -13.37 11.77
N GLY A 190 24.67 -12.52 12.76
CA GLY A 190 25.66 -12.22 13.80
C GLY A 190 26.66 -11.11 13.41
N ASP A 191 26.47 -10.48 12.26
CA ASP A 191 27.30 -9.39 11.73
C ASP A 191 26.87 -8.06 12.38
N PHE A 192 27.12 -7.91 13.68
CA PHE A 192 26.59 -6.80 14.48
C PHE A 192 27.15 -5.43 14.08
N LYS A 193 28.33 -5.38 13.51
CA LYS A 193 28.92 -4.13 13.01
C LYS A 193 28.15 -3.58 11.82
N GLU A 194 27.80 -4.45 10.88
CA GLU A 194 26.97 -4.12 9.71
C GLU A 194 25.54 -3.79 10.12
N ALA A 195 24.97 -4.49 11.12
CA ALA A 195 23.67 -4.19 11.67
C ALA A 195 23.65 -2.79 12.26
N GLU A 196 24.64 -2.43 13.07
CA GLU A 196 24.77 -1.09 13.68
C GLU A 196 24.88 0.01 12.61
N ALA A 197 25.70 -0.19 11.58
CA ALA A 197 25.83 0.74 10.46
C ALA A 197 24.49 0.98 9.76
N ASN A 198 23.73 -0.09 9.50
CA ASN A 198 22.42 0.03 8.86
C ASN A 198 21.36 0.69 9.76
N TYR A 199 21.38 0.47 11.08
CA TYR A 199 20.50 1.24 11.99
C TYR A 199 20.85 2.73 12.00
N ARG A 200 22.13 3.10 11.92
CA ARG A 200 22.56 4.50 11.80
C ARG A 200 22.01 5.14 10.52
N GLU A 201 22.10 4.44 9.39
CA GLU A 201 21.52 4.94 8.13
C GLU A 201 20.00 5.09 8.22
N ALA A 202 19.27 4.13 8.82
CA ALA A 202 17.84 4.25 9.03
C ALA A 202 17.49 5.48 9.87
N ILE A 203 18.23 5.75 10.94
CA ILE A 203 18.06 6.93 11.80
C ILE A 203 18.39 8.22 11.04
N LEU A 204 19.46 8.21 10.22
CA LEU A 204 19.86 9.37 9.42
C LEU A 204 18.74 9.82 8.49
N TYR A 205 18.11 8.88 7.77
CA TYR A 205 17.03 9.19 6.82
C TYR A 205 15.68 9.43 7.50
N ARG A 206 15.45 8.87 8.68
CA ARG A 206 14.21 9.06 9.48
C ARG A 206 14.50 9.27 10.95
N PRO A 207 15.04 10.42 11.35
CA PRO A 207 15.50 10.65 12.72
C PRO A 207 14.40 10.66 13.79
N LYS A 208 13.13 10.86 13.39
CA LYS A 208 11.96 10.83 14.28
C LYS A 208 11.23 9.46 14.27
N ASP A 209 11.61 8.54 13.38
CA ASP A 209 11.01 7.22 13.36
C ASP A 209 11.62 6.38 14.50
N PRO A 210 10.84 5.91 15.48
CA PRO A 210 11.36 5.17 16.62
C PRO A 210 11.96 3.82 16.25
N ALA A 211 11.62 3.26 15.07
CA ALA A 211 12.04 1.93 14.68
C ALA A 211 13.58 1.78 14.57
N GLY A 212 14.26 2.81 14.04
CA GLY A 212 15.71 2.84 13.95
C GLY A 212 16.38 2.89 15.34
N HIS A 213 15.93 3.80 16.17
CA HIS A 213 16.44 3.96 17.55
C HIS A 213 16.14 2.72 18.42
N MET A 214 14.96 2.13 18.28
CA MET A 214 14.59 0.92 19.02
C MET A 214 15.44 -0.30 18.58
N GLY A 215 15.64 -0.45 17.27
CA GLY A 215 16.53 -1.49 16.75
C GLY A 215 17.97 -1.32 17.26
N MET A 216 18.50 -0.11 17.17
CA MET A 216 19.83 0.23 17.68
C MET A 216 19.95 -0.06 19.18
N ALA A 217 18.99 0.39 19.99
CA ALA A 217 19.02 0.15 21.43
C ALA A 217 19.03 -1.35 21.77
N LYS A 218 18.17 -2.15 21.12
CA LYS A 218 18.14 -3.61 21.33
C LYS A 218 19.45 -4.29 20.92
N LEU A 219 20.06 -3.85 19.82
CA LEU A 219 21.36 -4.35 19.37
C LEU A 219 22.47 -4.02 20.39
N LEU A 220 22.52 -2.78 20.88
CA LEU A 220 23.50 -2.30 21.86
C LEU A 220 23.37 -3.04 23.20
N ILE A 221 22.14 -3.28 23.67
CA ILE A 221 21.85 -4.10 24.85
C ILE A 221 22.44 -5.51 24.67
N LYS A 222 22.20 -6.12 23.52
CA LYS A 222 22.73 -7.45 23.20
C LYS A 222 24.27 -7.52 23.19
N GLN A 223 24.92 -6.39 22.88
CA GLN A 223 26.38 -6.24 22.89
C GLN A 223 26.93 -5.84 24.28
N GLY A 224 26.08 -5.60 25.28
CA GLY A 224 26.49 -5.08 26.60
C GLY A 224 26.88 -3.60 26.62
N LYS A 225 26.61 -2.85 25.55
CA LYS A 225 26.87 -1.42 25.42
C LYS A 225 25.72 -0.60 26.07
N THR A 226 25.58 -0.72 27.37
CA THR A 226 24.39 -0.23 28.10
C THR A 226 24.21 1.28 28.02
N GLU A 227 25.26 2.07 28.11
CA GLU A 227 25.16 3.55 28.12
C GLU A 227 24.70 4.06 26.73
N GLU A 228 25.29 3.55 25.65
CA GLU A 228 24.86 3.91 24.29
C GLU A 228 23.40 3.48 24.00
N ALA A 229 22.96 2.34 24.57
CA ALA A 229 21.57 1.90 24.47
C ALA A 229 20.61 2.87 25.18
N LYS A 230 20.97 3.38 26.37
CA LYS A 230 20.18 4.36 27.11
C LYS A 230 19.95 5.64 26.31
N GLU A 231 20.98 6.15 25.61
CA GLU A 231 20.84 7.34 24.75
C GLU A 231 19.76 7.14 23.68
N SER A 232 19.79 6.00 22.98
CA SER A 232 18.78 5.66 21.97
C SER A 232 17.36 5.56 22.56
N LEU A 233 17.20 4.97 23.75
CA LEU A 233 15.91 4.85 24.44
C LEU A 233 15.39 6.21 24.92
N ILE A 234 16.25 7.06 25.46
CA ILE A 234 15.90 8.42 25.89
C ILE A 234 15.38 9.24 24.70
N LYS A 235 16.01 9.09 23.52
CA LYS A 235 15.56 9.76 22.30
C LYS A 235 14.12 9.38 21.93
N ILE A 236 13.79 8.08 21.97
CA ILE A 236 12.43 7.60 21.71
C ILE A 236 11.43 8.18 22.72
N ILE A 237 11.78 8.15 24.01
CA ILE A 237 10.91 8.66 25.08
C ILE A 237 10.65 10.17 24.91
N LYS A 238 11.66 10.92 24.46
CA LYS A 238 11.54 12.37 24.21
C LYS A 238 10.62 12.68 23.02
N ASP A 239 10.73 11.90 21.95
CA ASP A 239 9.99 12.15 20.72
C ASP A 239 8.55 11.60 20.78
N ASP A 240 8.31 10.51 21.52
CA ASP A 240 7.00 9.89 21.73
C ASP A 240 6.74 9.55 23.22
N PRO A 241 6.50 10.56 24.07
CA PRO A 241 6.41 10.33 25.51
C PRO A 241 5.17 9.56 25.95
N ARG A 242 4.11 9.46 25.15
CA ARG A 242 2.84 8.80 25.49
C ARG A 242 2.50 7.62 24.60
N GLY A 243 3.15 7.48 23.47
CA GLY A 243 2.91 6.44 22.50
C GLY A 243 3.38 5.05 22.95
N LEU A 244 3.17 4.08 22.10
CA LEU A 244 3.51 2.69 22.37
C LEU A 244 5.02 2.50 22.49
N GLU A 245 5.77 3.07 21.55
CA GLU A 245 7.22 2.98 21.47
C GLU A 245 7.90 3.67 22.66
N GLY A 246 7.40 4.84 23.08
CA GLY A 246 7.90 5.52 24.26
C GLY A 246 7.64 4.73 25.56
N ARG A 247 6.52 4.01 25.67
CA ARG A 247 6.25 3.11 26.81
C ARG A 247 7.18 1.89 26.81
N GLU A 248 7.43 1.30 25.64
CA GLU A 248 8.39 0.19 25.50
C GLU A 248 9.81 0.64 25.86
N ALA A 249 10.24 1.78 25.34
CA ALA A 249 11.55 2.36 25.63
C ALA A 249 11.74 2.61 27.13
N ARG A 250 10.73 3.14 27.85
CA ARG A 250 10.80 3.29 29.33
C ARG A 250 10.97 1.98 30.07
N LYS A 251 10.26 0.92 29.63
CA LYS A 251 10.42 -0.42 30.24
C LYS A 251 11.84 -0.95 30.07
N LEU A 252 12.39 -0.81 28.85
CA LEU A 252 13.77 -1.23 28.58
C LEU A 252 14.78 -0.39 29.38
N LEU A 253 14.59 0.93 29.44
CA LEU A 253 15.47 1.81 30.19
C LEU A 253 15.48 1.47 31.69
N ALA A 254 14.31 1.23 32.28
CA ALA A 254 14.22 0.81 33.70
C ALA A 254 14.92 -0.53 33.97
N ALA A 255 14.81 -1.49 33.04
CA ALA A 255 15.50 -2.78 33.15
C ALA A 255 17.05 -2.69 33.05
N LEU A 256 17.57 -1.58 32.45
CA LEU A 256 19.02 -1.32 32.39
C LEU A 256 19.56 -0.58 33.63
N GLN A 257 18.70 -0.18 34.55
CA GLN A 257 19.04 0.54 35.78
C GLN A 257 18.96 -0.35 37.02
N SER A 258 18.29 -1.52 36.88
CA SER A 258 18.19 -2.57 37.91
C SER A 258 19.38 -3.53 37.86
#